data_a37cd6f8820b5b8e0c00f65e116f0664
#
_entry.id   a37cd6f8820b5b8e0c00f65e116f0664
#
_cell.length_a   1.000
_cell.length_b   1.000
_cell.length_c   1.000
_cell.angle_alpha   90.00
_cell.angle_beta   90.00
_cell.angle_gamma   90.00
#
_symmetry.space_group_name_H-M   'P 1'
#
loop_
_entity.id
_entity.type
_entity.pdbx_description
1 polymer ?
#
loop_
_entity_poly.entity_id
_entity_poly.type
_entity_poly.pdbx_seq_one_letter_code
_entity_poly.pdbx_strand_id
1 'polypeptide(L)'
;DPDTAIDAGTYGLLFTDTRDTSLYGDRTSGFISGCTPFNDVFYKFTLTSPMDLRVSNCGSVLSETHLGLLDSTRSMLYSSADSCEIKVDSLPAGTYYIVSEGNSANGFITTNLETLVSQDSLSPTSTQPYVLSYVPTVATDDVLSLADDEVRHEIQYYDHFGNPTVKVQHGFSPLGHDLITLQDYDALNRASKLWLPVAYGSSDGSYVNPGKLSQTARSFSLYGMDSHPYSLTVYDGSALNEVVEEYGPGKSWHTTGRSVKNDRMTNVLASVRLYGVDENFLLTMSGLYSSCTLDAV
;
A
#
# COMPACT_ATOMS: atom_id res chain seq x y z
N ASP A 1 34.44 4.10 7.83
CA ASP A 1 34.89 2.75 8.20
C ASP A 1 33.66 1.83 8.25
N PRO A 2 33.67 0.71 7.51
CA PRO A 2 32.50 -0.22 7.53
C PRO A 2 32.13 -0.75 8.94
N ASP A 3 33.08 -0.77 9.88
CA ASP A 3 32.83 -1.18 11.27
C ASP A 3 32.08 -0.11 12.08
N THR A 4 32.09 1.14 11.61
CA THR A 4 31.37 2.28 12.19
C THR A 4 30.34 2.84 11.21
N ALA A 5 29.87 2.02 10.27
CA ALA A 5 28.90 2.42 9.28
C ALA A 5 27.59 2.88 9.94
N ILE A 6 27.02 3.93 9.38
CA ILE A 6 25.71 4.46 9.81
C ILE A 6 24.65 3.42 9.45
N ASP A 7 23.85 3.01 10.41
CA ASP A 7 22.74 2.07 10.16
C ASP A 7 21.59 2.79 9.45
N ALA A 8 21.37 2.42 8.19
CA ALA A 8 20.27 2.93 7.38
C ALA A 8 18.99 2.08 7.54
N GLY A 9 19.04 0.99 8.30
CA GLY A 9 17.89 0.19 8.67
C GLY A 9 17.78 -1.17 7.99
N THR A 10 16.62 -1.75 8.17
CA THR A 10 16.27 -3.10 7.68
C THR A 10 14.90 -3.03 7.05
N TYR A 11 14.76 -3.50 5.81
CA TYR A 11 13.50 -3.63 5.09
C TYR A 11 12.82 -2.32 4.66
N GLY A 12 12.46 -2.22 3.36
CA GLY A 12 11.61 -1.17 2.79
C GLY A 12 12.14 0.25 3.04
N LEU A 13 13.40 0.52 2.65
CA LEU A 13 14.11 1.71 3.06
C LEU A 13 13.75 2.92 2.18
N LEU A 14 13.37 4.00 2.85
CA LEU A 14 13.47 5.36 2.34
C LEU A 14 14.36 6.11 3.35
N PHE A 15 15.66 6.19 3.06
CA PHE A 15 16.64 6.78 3.96
C PHE A 15 17.34 7.94 3.26
N THR A 16 17.49 9.04 3.95
CA THR A 16 18.24 10.21 3.48
C THR A 16 19.11 10.71 4.61
N ASP A 17 20.39 10.92 4.35
CA ASP A 17 21.31 11.48 5.31
C ASP A 17 22.31 12.43 4.63
N THR A 18 22.69 13.49 5.32
CA THR A 18 23.66 14.47 4.82
C THR A 18 24.83 14.55 5.78
N ARG A 19 26.06 14.31 5.26
CA ARG A 19 27.30 14.31 6.04
C ARG A 19 28.36 15.21 5.43
N ASP A 20 29.13 15.83 6.30
CA ASP A 20 30.38 16.49 5.93
C ASP A 20 31.49 15.45 5.93
N THR A 21 31.98 15.07 4.74
CA THR A 21 33.03 14.03 4.60
C THR A 21 34.35 14.44 5.24
N SER A 22 34.61 15.74 5.48
CA SER A 22 35.82 16.20 6.15
C SER A 22 35.96 15.67 7.58
N LEU A 23 34.85 15.21 8.20
CA LEU A 23 34.85 14.64 9.55
C LEU A 23 35.19 13.14 9.59
N TYR A 24 35.35 12.51 8.44
CA TYR A 24 35.62 11.09 8.28
C TYR A 24 37.04 10.85 7.73
N GLY A 25 37.47 9.60 7.64
CA GLY A 25 38.79 9.23 7.08
C GLY A 25 38.62 8.61 5.70
N ASP A 26 39.67 8.68 4.89
CA ASP A 26 39.79 7.90 3.66
C ASP A 26 40.05 6.42 4.01
N ARG A 27 39.11 5.55 3.69
CA ARG A 27 39.15 4.10 3.94
C ARG A 27 38.97 3.28 2.67
N THR A 28 38.69 3.93 1.55
CA THR A 28 38.37 3.28 0.27
C THR A 28 39.43 3.51 -0.79
N SER A 29 40.62 4.06 -0.44
CA SER A 29 41.67 4.27 -1.42
C SER A 29 41.98 2.98 -2.18
N GLY A 30 41.57 2.91 -3.45
CA GLY A 30 41.71 1.76 -4.34
C GLY A 30 40.45 0.88 -4.52
N PHE A 31 39.31 1.14 -3.85
CA PHE A 31 38.06 0.39 -4.09
C PHE A 31 37.31 0.92 -5.30
N ILE A 32 37.23 2.23 -5.49
CA ILE A 32 36.60 2.83 -6.67
C ILE A 32 37.69 3.20 -7.68
N SER A 33 37.67 2.53 -8.83
CA SER A 33 38.67 2.77 -9.88
C SER A 33 38.57 4.17 -10.45
N GLY A 34 39.64 4.94 -10.40
CA GLY A 34 39.70 6.28 -10.99
C GLY A 34 39.44 7.43 -10.01
N CYS A 35 39.19 7.14 -8.74
CA CYS A 35 39.03 8.16 -7.70
C CYS A 35 40.33 8.57 -7.07
N THR A 36 40.45 9.84 -6.74
CA THR A 36 41.48 10.36 -5.84
C THR A 36 41.07 10.07 -4.41
N PRO A 37 42.02 9.84 -3.47
CA PRO A 37 41.67 9.47 -2.10
C PRO A 37 41.04 10.66 -1.36
N PHE A 38 39.72 10.62 -1.17
CA PHE A 38 38.97 11.54 -0.33
C PHE A 38 38.28 10.77 0.79
N ASN A 39 37.76 11.50 1.78
CA ASN A 39 37.14 10.90 2.95
C ASN A 39 35.76 10.30 2.62
N ASP A 40 35.49 9.14 3.20
CA ASP A 40 34.34 8.30 2.92
C ASP A 40 33.31 8.28 4.05
N VAL A 41 32.02 8.23 3.69
CA VAL A 41 30.94 7.92 4.62
C VAL A 41 30.38 6.55 4.26
N PHE A 42 30.29 5.66 5.27
CA PHE A 42 29.75 4.33 5.11
C PHE A 42 28.35 4.24 5.72
N TYR A 43 27.45 3.61 4.99
CA TYR A 43 26.12 3.24 5.45
C TYR A 43 25.97 1.73 5.38
N LYS A 44 25.23 1.16 6.33
CA LYS A 44 24.93 -0.27 6.38
C LYS A 44 23.43 -0.43 6.32
N PHE A 45 22.95 -1.38 5.52
CA PHE A 45 21.54 -1.77 5.47
C PHE A 45 21.37 -3.27 5.29
N THR A 46 20.19 -3.79 5.60
CA THR A 46 19.87 -5.22 5.48
C THR A 46 18.55 -5.40 4.76
N LEU A 47 18.55 -6.25 3.73
CA LEU A 47 17.36 -6.67 3.01
C LEU A 47 16.91 -8.04 3.53
N THR A 48 15.62 -8.19 3.83
CA THR A 48 15.00 -9.45 4.27
C THR A 48 14.43 -10.27 3.13
N SER A 49 14.26 -9.66 1.96
CA SER A 49 13.82 -10.26 0.70
C SER A 49 14.57 -9.60 -0.47
N PRO A 50 14.56 -10.16 -1.68
CA PRO A 50 15.07 -9.48 -2.87
C PRO A 50 14.34 -8.16 -3.09
N MET A 51 15.06 -7.09 -3.40
CA MET A 51 14.52 -5.74 -3.63
C MET A 51 15.31 -5.01 -4.71
N ASP A 52 14.63 -4.14 -5.44
CA ASP A 52 15.30 -3.17 -6.29
C ASP A 52 15.91 -2.09 -5.42
N LEU A 53 17.14 -1.70 -5.75
CA LEU A 53 17.91 -0.72 -5.02
C LEU A 53 18.17 0.51 -5.89
N ARG A 54 17.94 1.67 -5.32
CA ARG A 54 18.38 2.94 -5.85
C ARG A 54 19.18 3.68 -4.78
N VAL A 55 20.44 3.98 -5.07
CA VAL A 55 21.29 4.83 -4.22
C VAL A 55 21.70 6.05 -5.00
N SER A 56 21.59 7.23 -4.42
CA SER A 56 21.87 8.48 -5.12
C SER A 56 22.55 9.49 -4.21
N ASN A 57 23.60 10.13 -4.72
CA ASN A 57 24.19 11.35 -4.17
C ASN A 57 23.83 12.59 -4.98
N CYS A 58 22.90 12.47 -5.93
CA CYS A 58 22.45 13.59 -6.78
C CYS A 58 21.86 14.70 -5.93
N GLY A 59 22.25 15.94 -6.21
CA GLY A 59 21.81 17.11 -5.44
C GLY A 59 22.63 17.38 -4.17
N SER A 60 23.74 16.67 -3.97
CA SER A 60 24.76 17.02 -2.96
C SER A 60 25.34 18.41 -3.22
N VAL A 61 25.87 19.05 -2.16
CA VAL A 61 26.59 20.32 -2.29
C VAL A 61 27.88 20.12 -3.10
N LEU A 62 28.54 18.98 -2.93
CA LEU A 62 29.65 18.56 -3.80
C LEU A 62 29.10 18.17 -5.17
N SER A 63 29.64 18.79 -6.22
CA SER A 63 29.19 18.57 -7.60
C SER A 63 29.68 17.24 -8.18
N GLU A 64 30.79 16.72 -7.69
CA GLU A 64 31.38 15.45 -8.11
C GLU A 64 31.44 14.51 -6.91
N THR A 65 30.63 13.45 -6.95
CA THR A 65 30.54 12.43 -5.90
C THR A 65 30.62 11.05 -6.50
N HIS A 66 31.15 10.11 -5.74
CA HIS A 66 31.21 8.70 -6.10
C HIS A 66 30.40 7.87 -5.10
N LEU A 67 29.84 6.80 -5.62
CA LEU A 67 29.09 5.80 -4.86
C LEU A 67 29.69 4.42 -5.10
N GLY A 68 29.74 3.61 -4.05
CA GLY A 68 30.01 2.20 -4.12
C GLY A 68 28.99 1.40 -3.33
N LEU A 69 28.57 0.27 -3.89
CA LEU A 69 27.76 -0.74 -3.21
C LEU A 69 28.62 -1.99 -2.97
N LEU A 70 28.72 -2.42 -1.72
CA LEU A 70 29.51 -3.56 -1.29
C LEU A 70 28.61 -4.64 -0.66
N ASP A 71 29.03 -5.88 -0.78
CA ASP A 71 28.40 -7.01 -0.10
C ASP A 71 28.80 -7.10 1.39
N SER A 72 28.28 -8.12 2.08
CA SER A 72 28.58 -8.39 3.49
C SER A 72 30.05 -8.70 3.75
N THR A 73 30.81 -9.14 2.73
CA THR A 73 32.28 -9.39 2.80
C THR A 73 33.09 -8.15 2.48
N ARG A 74 32.42 -7.02 2.17
CA ARG A 74 33.00 -5.74 1.78
C ARG A 74 33.62 -5.76 0.38
N SER A 75 33.21 -6.70 -0.46
CA SER A 75 33.60 -6.73 -1.87
C SER A 75 32.69 -5.78 -2.67
N MET A 76 33.29 -5.01 -3.58
CA MET A 76 32.57 -4.09 -4.44
C MET A 76 31.67 -4.85 -5.41
N LEU A 77 30.36 -4.58 -5.37
CA LEU A 77 29.38 -5.10 -6.32
C LEU A 77 29.15 -4.12 -7.48
N TYR A 78 28.95 -2.85 -7.15
CA TYR A 78 28.65 -1.79 -8.10
C TYR A 78 29.34 -0.50 -7.69
N SER A 79 29.75 0.31 -8.65
CA SER A 79 30.29 1.66 -8.44
C SER A 79 29.77 2.63 -9.48
N SER A 80 29.60 3.90 -9.10
CA SER A 80 29.24 4.99 -10.01
C SER A 80 30.47 5.86 -10.27
N ALA A 81 31.17 5.63 -11.38
CA ALA A 81 32.34 6.44 -11.76
C ALA A 81 31.93 7.76 -12.46
N ASP A 82 30.84 7.75 -13.24
CA ASP A 82 30.39 8.87 -14.06
C ASP A 82 28.94 9.28 -13.79
N SER A 83 28.36 8.80 -12.71
CA SER A 83 26.97 9.03 -12.31
C SER A 83 26.86 9.26 -10.80
N CYS A 84 25.96 10.12 -10.39
CA CYS A 84 25.61 10.28 -8.97
C CYS A 84 24.64 9.21 -8.45
N GLU A 85 24.36 8.13 -9.23
CA GLU A 85 23.35 7.14 -8.91
C GLU A 85 23.79 5.72 -9.25
N ILE A 86 23.42 4.76 -8.41
CA ILE A 86 23.47 3.31 -8.64
C ILE A 86 22.06 2.77 -8.61
N LYS A 87 21.70 1.96 -9.60
CA LYS A 87 20.44 1.18 -9.66
C LYS A 87 20.80 -0.29 -9.79
N VAL A 88 20.14 -1.12 -8.99
CA VAL A 88 20.32 -2.58 -9.02
C VAL A 88 18.95 -3.22 -8.95
N ASP A 89 18.60 -4.01 -9.93
CA ASP A 89 17.36 -4.76 -9.96
C ASP A 89 17.53 -6.07 -9.18
N SER A 90 16.53 -6.39 -8.36
CA SER A 90 16.45 -7.66 -7.62
C SER A 90 17.71 -7.99 -6.78
N LEU A 91 18.21 -7.01 -6.02
CA LEU A 91 19.32 -7.25 -5.09
C LEU A 91 18.88 -8.29 -4.03
N PRO A 92 19.56 -9.44 -3.86
CA PRO A 92 19.14 -10.50 -2.96
C PRO A 92 19.01 -10.08 -1.50
N ALA A 93 18.30 -10.86 -0.68
CA ALA A 93 18.30 -10.70 0.76
C ALA A 93 19.72 -10.81 1.31
N GLY A 94 20.12 -9.90 2.20
CA GLY A 94 21.49 -9.85 2.74
C GLY A 94 21.81 -8.52 3.40
N THR A 95 23.01 -8.43 3.94
CA THR A 95 23.57 -7.19 4.48
C THR A 95 24.52 -6.57 3.48
N TYR A 96 24.38 -5.27 3.27
CA TYR A 96 25.12 -4.48 2.30
C TYR A 96 25.67 -3.21 2.90
N TYR A 97 26.68 -2.65 2.25
CA TYR A 97 27.26 -1.37 2.62
C TYR A 97 27.25 -0.43 1.41
N ILE A 98 26.97 0.84 1.68
CA ILE A 98 27.16 1.92 0.73
C ILE A 98 28.35 2.74 1.18
N VAL A 99 29.18 3.12 0.25
CA VAL A 99 30.22 4.13 0.45
C VAL A 99 29.91 5.35 -0.41
N SER A 100 29.95 6.53 0.21
CA SER A 100 29.76 7.82 -0.45
C SER A 100 30.99 8.67 -0.21
N GLU A 101 31.61 9.16 -1.29
CA GLU A 101 32.81 10.00 -1.24
C GLU A 101 32.73 11.15 -2.25
N GLY A 102 33.54 12.20 -2.03
CA GLY A 102 33.79 13.24 -3.03
C GLY A 102 34.86 12.84 -4.02
N ASN A 103 34.77 13.28 -5.28
CA ASN A 103 35.79 12.99 -6.30
C ASN A 103 36.92 14.03 -6.33
N SER A 104 36.68 15.27 -5.95
CA SER A 104 37.63 16.38 -6.08
C SER A 104 37.86 17.16 -4.78
N ALA A 105 37.03 16.94 -3.77
CA ALA A 105 37.10 17.65 -2.48
C ALA A 105 36.32 16.90 -1.39
N ASN A 106 36.58 17.25 -0.14
CA ASN A 106 35.71 16.92 0.99
C ASN A 106 34.62 18.00 1.16
N GLY A 107 33.43 17.61 1.64
CA GLY A 107 32.33 18.51 1.89
C GLY A 107 31.02 17.78 2.17
N PHE A 108 29.90 18.48 2.05
CA PHE A 108 28.58 17.91 2.33
C PHE A 108 28.07 17.04 1.19
N ILE A 109 27.84 15.76 1.48
CA ILE A 109 27.20 14.79 0.60
C ILE A 109 25.87 14.39 1.21
N THR A 110 24.82 14.41 0.38
CA THR A 110 23.51 13.87 0.71
C THR A 110 23.35 12.51 0.03
N THR A 111 23.27 11.45 0.83
CA THR A 111 23.04 10.09 0.34
C THR A 111 21.60 9.70 0.53
N ASN A 112 20.93 9.36 -0.57
CA ASN A 112 19.58 8.84 -0.59
C ASN A 112 19.63 7.34 -0.89
N LEU A 113 18.97 6.53 -0.07
CA LEU A 113 18.82 5.09 -0.26
C LEU A 113 17.34 4.77 -0.34
N GLU A 114 16.92 4.18 -1.44
CA GLU A 114 15.58 3.72 -1.70
C GLU A 114 15.61 2.24 -2.07
N THR A 115 14.77 1.43 -1.42
CA THR A 115 14.57 0.03 -1.81
C THR A 115 13.10 -0.20 -2.11
N LEU A 116 12.83 -0.77 -3.26
CA LEU A 116 11.52 -1.18 -3.72
C LEU A 116 11.49 -2.71 -3.77
N VAL A 117 10.35 -3.31 -3.50
CA VAL A 117 10.20 -4.74 -3.80
C VAL A 117 10.35 -4.91 -5.30
N SER A 118 11.25 -5.83 -5.72
CA SER A 118 11.28 -6.27 -7.11
C SER A 118 9.88 -6.70 -7.51
N GLN A 119 9.31 -6.07 -8.51
CA GLN A 119 8.02 -6.50 -9.02
C GLN A 119 8.23 -7.85 -9.71
N ASP A 120 7.77 -8.91 -9.04
CA ASP A 120 7.68 -10.22 -9.67
C ASP A 120 6.69 -10.14 -10.83
N SER A 121 6.94 -10.91 -11.86
CA SER A 121 5.99 -11.02 -12.98
C SER A 121 4.63 -11.43 -12.44
N LEU A 122 3.58 -10.72 -12.85
CA LEU A 122 2.20 -10.98 -12.46
C LEU A 122 1.85 -12.46 -12.63
N SER A 123 1.52 -13.15 -11.53
CA SER A 123 1.25 -14.58 -11.48
C SER A 123 0.03 -14.88 -10.59
N PRO A 124 -1.19 -14.53 -11.02
CA PRO A 124 -2.39 -14.83 -10.26
C PRO A 124 -2.53 -16.33 -9.98
N THR A 125 -3.04 -16.68 -8.81
CA THR A 125 -3.22 -18.06 -8.38
C THR A 125 -4.32 -18.74 -9.18
N SER A 126 -3.95 -19.61 -10.11
CA SER A 126 -4.87 -20.27 -11.07
C SER A 126 -5.84 -21.28 -10.43
N THR A 127 -5.61 -21.70 -9.19
CA THR A 127 -6.51 -22.61 -8.44
C THR A 127 -7.70 -21.90 -7.80
N GLN A 128 -7.75 -20.56 -7.87
CA GLN A 128 -8.86 -19.74 -7.40
C GLN A 128 -9.51 -19.03 -8.60
N PRO A 129 -10.84 -18.92 -8.67
CA PRO A 129 -11.49 -18.10 -9.68
C PRO A 129 -11.08 -16.64 -9.53
N TYR A 130 -10.66 -15.99 -10.62
CA TYR A 130 -10.31 -14.59 -10.60
C TYR A 130 -10.66 -13.85 -11.90
N VAL A 131 -10.74 -12.55 -11.82
CA VAL A 131 -10.77 -11.61 -12.93
C VAL A 131 -9.54 -10.72 -12.83
N LEU A 132 -8.75 -10.67 -13.89
CA LEU A 132 -7.63 -9.74 -14.03
C LEU A 132 -8.07 -8.55 -14.88
N SER A 133 -7.89 -7.36 -14.34
CA SER A 133 -8.21 -6.10 -15.00
C SER A 133 -6.94 -5.30 -15.25
N TYR A 134 -6.83 -4.77 -16.47
CA TYR A 134 -5.77 -3.86 -16.90
C TYR A 134 -6.34 -2.44 -16.90
N VAL A 135 -5.78 -1.57 -16.08
CA VAL A 135 -6.23 -0.17 -15.94
C VAL A 135 -5.12 0.74 -16.47
N PRO A 136 -5.23 1.28 -17.70
CA PRO A 136 -4.21 2.16 -18.25
C PRO A 136 -4.14 3.48 -17.47
N THR A 137 -2.93 3.97 -17.26
CA THR A 137 -2.66 5.27 -16.62
C THR A 137 -2.48 6.38 -17.65
N VAL A 138 -2.35 6.00 -18.92
CA VAL A 138 -2.22 6.88 -20.08
C VAL A 138 -3.34 6.63 -21.08
N ALA A 139 -3.64 7.60 -21.94
CA ALA A 139 -4.63 7.42 -22.98
C ALA A 139 -4.08 6.47 -24.08
N THR A 140 -4.81 5.39 -24.34
CA THR A 140 -4.44 4.37 -25.33
C THR A 140 -5.68 3.73 -25.93
N ASP A 141 -5.56 3.23 -27.15
CA ASP A 141 -6.51 2.33 -27.84
C ASP A 141 -6.05 0.86 -27.81
N ASP A 142 -4.82 0.59 -27.33
CA ASP A 142 -4.28 -0.76 -27.15
C ASP A 142 -3.57 -0.88 -25.78
N VAL A 143 -4.27 -1.46 -24.80
CA VAL A 143 -3.76 -1.65 -23.43
C VAL A 143 -2.62 -2.66 -23.39
N LEU A 144 -2.61 -3.64 -24.31
CA LEU A 144 -1.61 -4.71 -24.30
C LEU A 144 -0.25 -4.28 -24.87
N SER A 145 -0.19 -3.12 -25.50
CA SER A 145 1.06 -2.53 -26.00
C SER A 145 1.74 -1.59 -25.00
N LEU A 146 1.10 -1.31 -23.85
CA LEU A 146 1.63 -0.42 -22.84
C LEU A 146 2.77 -1.06 -22.04
N ALA A 147 3.69 -0.22 -21.58
CA ALA A 147 4.71 -0.64 -20.61
C ALA A 147 4.08 -0.90 -19.22
N ASP A 148 4.74 -1.71 -18.39
CA ASP A 148 4.21 -2.12 -17.08
C ASP A 148 3.94 -0.93 -16.14
N ASP A 149 4.70 0.14 -16.24
CA ASP A 149 4.50 1.39 -15.47
C ASP A 149 3.34 2.25 -15.98
N GLU A 150 2.83 1.98 -17.18
CA GLU A 150 1.68 2.63 -17.78
C GLU A 150 0.37 1.88 -17.55
N VAL A 151 0.43 0.69 -16.95
CA VAL A 151 -0.74 -0.17 -16.66
C VAL A 151 -0.77 -0.56 -15.19
N ARG A 152 -1.93 -0.40 -14.56
CA ARG A 152 -2.20 -0.96 -13.24
C ARG A 152 -2.95 -2.27 -13.38
N HIS A 153 -2.47 -3.29 -12.68
CA HIS A 153 -3.10 -4.60 -12.66
C HIS A 153 -3.92 -4.75 -11.37
N GLU A 154 -5.20 -5.07 -11.53
CA GLU A 154 -6.10 -5.40 -10.44
C GLU A 154 -6.62 -6.81 -10.61
N ILE A 155 -6.47 -7.64 -9.56
CA ILE A 155 -6.95 -9.03 -9.54
C ILE A 155 -8.07 -9.13 -8.52
N GLN A 156 -9.26 -9.51 -8.95
CA GLN A 156 -10.38 -9.79 -8.08
C GLN A 156 -10.57 -11.31 -7.99
N TYR A 157 -10.33 -11.87 -6.81
CA TYR A 157 -10.58 -13.27 -6.52
C TYR A 157 -11.99 -13.48 -5.97
N TYR A 158 -12.57 -14.61 -6.32
CA TYR A 158 -13.94 -14.99 -5.98
C TYR A 158 -13.97 -16.27 -5.16
N ASP A 159 -14.98 -16.41 -4.31
CA ASP A 159 -15.28 -17.67 -3.65
C ASP A 159 -16.03 -18.63 -4.59
N HIS A 160 -16.35 -19.83 -4.09
CA HIS A 160 -17.07 -20.86 -4.84
C HIS A 160 -18.56 -20.53 -5.11
N PHE A 161 -19.09 -19.47 -4.51
CA PHE A 161 -20.42 -18.94 -4.80
C PHE A 161 -20.39 -17.80 -5.84
N GLY A 162 -19.20 -17.36 -6.24
CA GLY A 162 -19.03 -16.26 -7.16
C GLY A 162 -18.99 -14.88 -6.48
N ASN A 163 -18.84 -14.83 -5.16
CA ASN A 163 -18.70 -13.54 -4.47
C ASN A 163 -17.28 -13.03 -4.53
N PRO A 164 -17.06 -11.71 -4.77
CA PRO A 164 -15.74 -11.10 -4.73
C PRO A 164 -15.20 -11.07 -3.28
N THR A 165 -14.12 -11.78 -3.00
CA THR A 165 -13.56 -11.91 -1.65
C THR A 165 -12.27 -11.13 -1.45
N VAL A 166 -11.28 -11.36 -2.29
CA VAL A 166 -9.94 -10.77 -2.17
C VAL A 166 -9.66 -9.93 -3.41
N LYS A 167 -9.40 -8.65 -3.21
CA LYS A 167 -8.95 -7.75 -4.28
C LYS A 167 -7.47 -7.46 -4.07
N VAL A 168 -6.65 -7.71 -5.09
CA VAL A 168 -5.23 -7.40 -5.12
C VAL A 168 -4.99 -6.28 -6.12
N GLN A 169 -4.36 -5.22 -5.68
CA GLN A 169 -3.79 -4.17 -6.53
C GLN A 169 -2.29 -4.41 -6.59
N HIS A 170 -1.84 -4.93 -7.73
CA HIS A 170 -0.47 -5.40 -7.92
C HIS A 170 0.53 -4.25 -7.80
N GLY A 171 1.54 -4.42 -6.94
CA GLY A 171 2.62 -3.45 -6.74
C GLY A 171 2.19 -2.05 -6.29
N PHE A 172 0.97 -1.88 -5.76
CA PHE A 172 0.36 -0.56 -5.55
C PHE A 172 0.83 0.16 -4.29
N SER A 173 1.52 -0.51 -3.37
CA SER A 173 2.09 0.16 -2.19
C SER A 173 3.30 1.01 -2.57
N PRO A 174 3.68 2.02 -1.77
CA PRO A 174 4.87 2.84 -2.03
C PRO A 174 6.17 2.05 -2.14
N LEU A 175 6.21 0.82 -1.60
CA LEU A 175 7.37 -0.08 -1.63
C LEU A 175 7.25 -1.18 -2.70
N GLY A 176 6.28 -1.11 -3.60
CA GLY A 176 6.08 -2.11 -4.65
C GLY A 176 5.37 -3.39 -4.19
N HIS A 177 4.91 -3.48 -2.93
CA HIS A 177 4.11 -4.62 -2.48
C HIS A 177 2.67 -4.55 -3.00
N ASP A 178 2.05 -5.70 -3.11
CA ASP A 178 0.62 -5.81 -3.40
C ASP A 178 -0.21 -5.18 -2.29
N LEU A 179 -1.18 -4.35 -2.67
CA LEU A 179 -2.16 -3.80 -1.74
C LEU A 179 -3.42 -4.64 -1.80
N ILE A 180 -3.75 -5.32 -0.70
CA ILE A 180 -4.80 -6.33 -0.66
C ILE A 180 -5.95 -5.89 0.23
N THR A 181 -7.18 -6.02 -0.30
CA THR A 181 -8.43 -5.74 0.41
C THR A 181 -9.24 -7.02 0.52
N LEU A 182 -9.86 -7.27 1.68
CA LEU A 182 -10.68 -8.44 1.94
C LEU A 182 -12.14 -8.04 2.19
N GLN A 183 -13.06 -8.74 1.54
CA GLN A 183 -14.50 -8.70 1.80
C GLN A 183 -14.94 -10.01 2.44
N ASP A 184 -15.48 -9.95 3.67
CA ASP A 184 -16.11 -11.08 4.33
C ASP A 184 -17.64 -11.05 4.12
N TYR A 185 -18.23 -12.24 4.17
CA TYR A 185 -19.68 -12.45 4.05
C TYR A 185 -20.23 -13.07 5.34
N ASP A 186 -21.50 -12.83 5.62
CA ASP A 186 -22.21 -13.45 6.73
C ASP A 186 -22.72 -14.87 6.37
N ALA A 187 -23.38 -15.53 7.33
CA ALA A 187 -23.90 -16.88 7.15
C ALA A 187 -25.01 -16.99 6.07
N LEU A 188 -25.60 -15.88 5.67
CA LEU A 188 -26.59 -15.79 4.59
C LEU A 188 -25.97 -15.30 3.27
N ASN A 189 -24.66 -15.29 3.19
CA ASN A 189 -23.90 -14.88 2.01
C ASN A 189 -24.10 -13.40 1.63
N ARG A 190 -24.29 -12.52 2.62
CA ARG A 190 -24.39 -11.06 2.43
C ARG A 190 -23.07 -10.41 2.82
N ALA A 191 -22.63 -9.39 2.07
CA ALA A 191 -21.39 -8.65 2.36
C ALA A 191 -21.45 -8.04 3.76
N SER A 192 -20.59 -8.46 4.68
CA SER A 192 -20.65 -8.05 6.09
C SER A 192 -19.46 -7.22 6.54
N LYS A 193 -18.22 -7.66 6.31
CA LYS A 193 -17.03 -6.91 6.72
C LYS A 193 -16.19 -6.54 5.52
N LEU A 194 -15.89 -5.26 5.38
CA LEU A 194 -14.89 -4.77 4.45
C LEU A 194 -13.67 -4.36 5.25
N TRP A 195 -12.58 -5.10 5.06
CA TRP A 195 -11.31 -4.87 5.76
C TRP A 195 -10.55 -3.72 5.11
N LEU A 196 -9.83 -2.96 5.92
CA LEU A 196 -8.90 -1.94 5.40
C LEU A 196 -7.79 -2.61 4.59
N PRO A 197 -7.32 -1.97 3.52
CA PRO A 197 -6.29 -2.54 2.66
C PRO A 197 -4.97 -2.72 3.40
N VAL A 198 -4.26 -3.81 3.14
CA VAL A 198 -2.95 -4.12 3.70
C VAL A 198 -1.91 -4.25 2.61
N ALA A 199 -0.76 -3.62 2.79
CA ALA A 199 0.41 -3.95 1.99
C ALA A 199 0.92 -5.33 2.45
N TYR A 200 0.82 -6.32 1.57
CA TYR A 200 1.23 -7.70 1.85
C TYR A 200 2.59 -7.96 1.20
N GLY A 201 3.41 -8.82 1.83
CA GLY A 201 4.79 -9.04 1.39
C GLY A 201 4.96 -9.75 0.03
N SER A 202 3.91 -9.88 -0.77
CA SER A 202 3.98 -10.33 -2.18
C SER A 202 3.95 -9.14 -3.14
N SER A 203 4.40 -9.37 -4.35
CA SER A 203 4.37 -8.43 -5.47
C SER A 203 4.07 -9.16 -6.80
N ASP A 204 3.36 -10.30 -6.73
CA ASP A 204 3.05 -11.17 -7.86
C ASP A 204 1.55 -11.28 -8.17
N GLY A 205 0.70 -10.60 -7.41
CA GLY A 205 -0.75 -10.68 -7.56
C GLY A 205 -1.38 -11.98 -7.06
N SER A 206 -0.65 -12.83 -6.33
CA SER A 206 -1.15 -14.13 -5.87
C SER A 206 -2.27 -14.01 -4.84
N TYR A 207 -3.09 -15.06 -4.74
CA TYR A 207 -4.16 -15.17 -3.76
C TYR A 207 -3.61 -15.34 -2.35
N VAL A 208 -4.11 -14.53 -1.43
CA VAL A 208 -3.80 -14.67 0.00
C VAL A 208 -5.04 -15.13 0.76
N ASN A 209 -4.87 -16.13 1.61
CA ASN A 209 -5.97 -16.67 2.41
C ASN A 209 -6.62 -15.60 3.31
N PRO A 210 -7.97 -15.47 3.34
CA PRO A 210 -8.70 -14.49 4.15
C PRO A 210 -8.31 -14.48 5.63
N GLY A 211 -8.04 -15.65 6.23
CA GLY A 211 -7.60 -15.76 7.62
C GLY A 211 -6.26 -15.09 7.88
N LYS A 212 -5.30 -15.23 6.96
CA LYS A 212 -4.02 -14.53 7.03
C LYS A 212 -4.19 -13.03 6.84
N LEU A 213 -5.00 -12.58 5.87
CA LEU A 213 -5.24 -11.15 5.62
C LEU A 213 -5.87 -10.47 6.83
N SER A 214 -6.89 -11.08 7.42
CA SER A 214 -7.55 -10.53 8.61
C SER A 214 -6.61 -10.45 9.82
N GLN A 215 -5.71 -11.41 9.98
CA GLN A 215 -4.68 -11.40 11.02
C GLN A 215 -3.65 -10.28 10.75
N THR A 216 -3.17 -10.18 9.52
CA THR A 216 -2.22 -9.13 9.10
C THR A 216 -2.81 -7.75 9.32
N ALA A 217 -4.07 -7.53 8.92
CA ALA A 217 -4.75 -6.24 9.11
C ALA A 217 -4.82 -5.83 10.59
N ARG A 218 -5.11 -6.78 11.51
CA ARG A 218 -5.13 -6.52 12.96
C ARG A 218 -3.76 -6.23 13.56
N SER A 219 -2.70 -6.76 12.98
CA SER A 219 -1.31 -6.53 13.44
C SER A 219 -0.60 -5.41 12.69
N PHE A 220 -1.27 -4.77 11.73
CA PHE A 220 -0.66 -3.77 10.87
C PHE A 220 -0.41 -2.47 11.65
N SER A 221 0.86 -2.07 11.72
CA SER A 221 1.29 -0.92 12.53
C SER A 221 0.67 0.41 12.07
N LEU A 222 0.44 0.57 10.76
CA LEU A 222 -0.21 1.75 10.19
C LEU A 222 -1.63 1.97 10.75
N TYR A 223 -2.32 0.89 11.14
CA TYR A 223 -3.65 0.96 11.77
C TYR A 223 -3.57 0.89 13.31
N GLY A 224 -2.38 1.14 13.90
CA GLY A 224 -2.17 1.11 15.34
C GLY A 224 -2.43 -0.26 15.97
N MET A 225 -2.30 -1.35 15.21
CA MET A 225 -2.62 -2.72 15.65
C MET A 225 -4.06 -2.83 16.20
N ASP A 226 -5.01 -2.18 15.52
CA ASP A 226 -6.41 -2.17 15.92
C ASP A 226 -7.04 -3.55 15.73
N SER A 227 -7.85 -3.98 16.69
CA SER A 227 -8.54 -5.28 16.63
C SER A 227 -9.71 -5.33 15.64
N HIS A 228 -10.19 -4.17 15.17
CA HIS A 228 -11.31 -4.00 14.24
C HIS A 228 -10.95 -3.12 13.05
N PRO A 229 -9.91 -3.44 12.26
CA PRO A 229 -9.54 -2.65 11.08
C PRO A 229 -10.47 -2.98 9.90
N TYR A 230 -11.78 -2.88 10.11
CA TYR A 230 -12.81 -3.16 9.12
C TYR A 230 -14.08 -2.35 9.40
N SER A 231 -14.86 -2.05 8.37
CA SER A 231 -16.25 -1.63 8.48
C SER A 231 -17.15 -2.86 8.59
N LEU A 232 -18.27 -2.74 9.32
CA LEU A 232 -19.21 -3.83 9.52
C LEU A 232 -20.63 -3.37 9.14
N THR A 233 -21.27 -4.14 8.27
CA THR A 233 -22.68 -3.98 7.91
C THR A 233 -23.49 -5.06 8.62
N VAL A 234 -24.52 -4.64 9.36
CA VAL A 234 -25.45 -5.51 10.07
C VAL A 234 -26.80 -5.45 9.38
N TYR A 235 -27.34 -6.60 9.09
CA TYR A 235 -28.63 -6.76 8.45
C TYR A 235 -29.70 -7.17 9.43
N ASP A 236 -30.95 -6.86 9.10
CA ASP A 236 -32.10 -7.39 9.80
C ASP A 236 -32.26 -8.91 9.58
N GLY A 237 -33.14 -9.54 10.36
CA GLY A 237 -33.46 -10.96 10.20
C GLY A 237 -34.53 -11.25 9.13
N SER A 238 -34.97 -10.24 8.36
CA SER A 238 -36.01 -10.40 7.35
C SER A 238 -35.46 -10.91 6.01
N ALA A 239 -36.33 -11.43 5.18
CA ALA A 239 -35.99 -11.84 3.81
C ALA A 239 -35.68 -10.64 2.88
N LEU A 240 -35.92 -9.40 3.32
CA LEU A 240 -35.65 -8.20 2.55
C LEU A 240 -34.18 -7.79 2.61
N ASN A 241 -33.38 -8.38 3.53
CA ASN A 241 -31.99 -8.09 3.73
C ASN A 241 -31.70 -6.59 3.95
N GLU A 242 -32.49 -5.93 4.76
CA GLU A 242 -32.32 -4.51 5.04
C GLU A 242 -31.14 -4.27 5.97
N VAL A 243 -30.34 -3.27 5.62
CA VAL A 243 -29.22 -2.82 6.48
C VAL A 243 -29.80 -2.03 7.64
N VAL A 244 -29.62 -2.53 8.88
CA VAL A 244 -30.10 -1.87 10.10
C VAL A 244 -29.01 -1.11 10.84
N GLU A 245 -27.73 -1.48 10.65
CA GLU A 245 -26.63 -0.82 11.33
C GLU A 245 -25.34 -0.93 10.52
N GLU A 246 -24.54 0.15 10.49
CA GLU A 246 -23.25 0.21 9.83
C GLU A 246 -22.19 0.82 10.77
N TYR A 247 -21.09 0.12 10.95
CA TYR A 247 -19.95 0.56 11.74
C TYR A 247 -18.79 0.94 10.81
N GLY A 248 -18.15 2.06 11.10
CA GLY A 248 -16.86 2.40 10.49
C GLY A 248 -15.71 1.54 11.02
N PRO A 249 -14.53 1.55 10.34
CA PRO A 249 -13.37 0.81 10.80
C PRO A 249 -12.80 1.39 12.09
N GLY A 250 -12.27 0.50 12.94
CA GLY A 250 -11.62 0.83 14.20
C GLY A 250 -12.40 0.37 15.44
N LYS A 251 -11.67 -0.13 16.43
CA LYS A 251 -12.21 -0.65 17.69
C LYS A 251 -13.13 0.35 18.38
N SER A 252 -12.82 1.64 18.33
CA SER A 252 -13.62 2.67 18.99
C SER A 252 -15.04 2.78 18.43
N TRP A 253 -15.25 2.53 17.14
CA TRP A 253 -16.57 2.51 16.52
C TRP A 253 -17.42 1.35 17.05
N HIS A 254 -16.82 0.15 17.11
CA HIS A 254 -17.49 -1.08 17.51
C HIS A 254 -17.79 -1.15 19.02
N THR A 255 -16.86 -0.66 19.87
CA THR A 255 -17.00 -0.79 21.34
C THR A 255 -17.81 0.32 22.00
N THR A 256 -17.92 1.49 21.38
CA THR A 256 -18.68 2.63 21.91
C THR A 256 -20.08 2.76 21.31
N GLY A 257 -20.49 1.83 20.42
CA GLY A 257 -21.80 1.84 19.77
C GLY A 257 -22.00 3.02 18.82
N ARG A 258 -20.92 3.53 18.23
CA ARG A 258 -20.97 4.60 17.22
C ARG A 258 -21.21 3.98 15.85
N SER A 259 -22.48 3.88 15.51
CA SER A 259 -22.92 3.33 14.22
C SER A 259 -23.93 4.25 13.56
N VAL A 260 -24.07 4.10 12.26
CA VAL A 260 -25.22 4.62 11.54
C VAL A 260 -26.35 3.60 11.66
N LYS A 261 -27.51 4.02 12.15
CA LYS A 261 -28.69 3.16 12.32
C LYS A 261 -29.76 3.54 11.32
N ASN A 262 -30.32 2.53 10.69
CA ASN A 262 -31.44 2.66 9.76
C ASN A 262 -32.68 2.00 10.36
N ASP A 263 -33.59 2.82 10.83
CA ASP A 263 -34.88 2.34 11.34
C ASP A 263 -35.99 2.61 10.30
N ARG A 264 -36.67 1.57 9.89
CA ARG A 264 -37.87 1.68 9.06
C ARG A 264 -39.08 1.45 9.93
N MET A 265 -39.92 2.45 9.99
CA MET A 265 -41.18 2.39 10.72
C MET A 265 -42.35 2.64 9.76
N THR A 266 -43.45 1.95 10.01
CA THR A 266 -44.73 2.33 9.37
C THR A 266 -45.19 3.68 9.90
N ASN A 267 -45.79 4.49 9.04
CA ASN A 267 -46.37 5.75 9.46
C ASN A 267 -47.43 5.48 10.53
N VAL A 268 -47.27 6.12 11.70
CA VAL A 268 -48.32 6.14 12.71
C VAL A 268 -49.17 7.37 12.54
N LEU A 269 -50.43 7.22 12.92
CA LEU A 269 -51.45 8.27 12.86
C LEU A 269 -50.92 9.60 13.42
N ALA A 270 -51.05 10.67 12.63
CA ALA A 270 -50.64 12.03 12.99
C ALA A 270 -49.14 12.30 13.20
N SER A 271 -48.24 11.34 12.90
CA SER A 271 -46.80 11.52 13.09
C SER A 271 -46.08 12.04 11.84
N VAL A 272 -46.66 11.90 10.67
CA VAL A 272 -46.06 12.28 9.39
C VAL A 272 -46.95 13.28 8.66
N ARG A 273 -46.33 14.33 8.11
CA ARG A 273 -47.06 15.33 7.30
C ARG A 273 -47.41 14.74 5.93
N LEU A 274 -48.65 14.93 5.53
CA LEU A 274 -49.12 14.57 4.20
C LEU A 274 -49.03 15.81 3.30
N TYR A 275 -48.32 15.68 2.19
CA TYR A 275 -48.26 16.70 1.14
C TYR A 275 -49.02 16.19 -0.07
N GLY A 276 -49.81 17.04 -0.65
CA GLY A 276 -50.50 16.84 -1.94
C GLY A 276 -50.00 17.84 -2.98
N VAL A 277 -50.45 17.68 -4.20
CA VAL A 277 -50.20 18.63 -5.29
C VAL A 277 -51.56 19.18 -5.68
N ASP A 278 -51.71 20.50 -5.77
CA ASP A 278 -52.90 21.14 -6.21
C ASP A 278 -53.06 21.14 -7.74
N GLU A 279 -54.15 21.70 -8.24
CA GLU A 279 -54.43 21.79 -9.67
C GLU A 279 -53.43 22.62 -10.47
N ASN A 280 -52.60 23.42 -9.79
CA ASN A 280 -51.51 24.21 -10.38
C ASN A 280 -50.12 23.54 -10.22
N PHE A 281 -50.04 22.26 -9.81
CA PHE A 281 -48.83 21.51 -9.52
C PHE A 281 -48.01 22.10 -8.38
N LEU A 282 -48.61 22.87 -7.47
CA LEU A 282 -47.95 23.40 -6.30
C LEU A 282 -48.10 22.42 -5.12
N LEU A 283 -47.03 22.25 -4.35
CA LEU A 283 -47.03 21.44 -3.13
C LEU A 283 -47.92 22.09 -2.07
N THR A 284 -48.94 21.38 -1.64
CA THR A 284 -49.83 21.79 -0.56
C THR A 284 -49.71 20.81 0.61
N MET A 285 -49.76 21.31 1.84
CA MET A 285 -49.82 20.48 3.03
C MET A 285 -51.30 20.15 3.29
N SER A 286 -51.72 18.92 2.99
CA SER A 286 -53.09 18.46 3.14
C SER A 286 -53.41 17.91 4.52
N GLY A 287 -52.53 18.05 5.51
CA GLY A 287 -52.71 17.64 6.88
C GLY A 287 -51.67 16.65 7.40
N LEU A 288 -52.05 15.92 8.45
CA LEU A 288 -51.22 14.81 8.97
C LEU A 288 -51.78 13.49 8.40
N TYR A 289 -50.88 12.54 8.16
CA TYR A 289 -51.23 11.22 7.66
C TYR A 289 -52.19 10.52 8.61
N SER A 290 -53.38 10.18 8.17
CA SER A 290 -54.46 9.72 9.05
C SER A 290 -54.60 8.20 9.17
N SER A 291 -54.18 7.44 8.18
CA SER A 291 -53.98 5.97 8.22
C SER A 291 -53.49 5.48 6.87
N CYS A 292 -52.65 4.44 6.86
CA CYS A 292 -52.45 3.60 5.68
C CYS A 292 -53.33 2.35 5.85
N THR A 293 -54.45 2.27 5.19
CA THR A 293 -55.05 0.98 4.89
C THR A 293 -54.25 0.39 3.74
N LEU A 294 -53.43 -0.60 4.04
CA LEU A 294 -52.97 -1.52 3.01
C LEU A 294 -54.19 -2.29 2.54
N ASP A 295 -54.78 -1.90 1.42
CA ASP A 295 -55.66 -2.79 0.69
C ASP A 295 -54.81 -3.98 0.27
N ALA A 296 -55.05 -5.14 0.93
CA ALA A 296 -54.50 -6.40 0.53
C ALA A 296 -54.97 -6.70 -0.90
N VAL A 297 -54.01 -6.75 -1.82
CA VAL A 297 -54.24 -7.31 -3.17
C VAL A 297 -53.89 -8.78 -3.12
#